data_e67b581b6098e257c11d61f88d128fd2
#
_entry.id   e67b581b6098e257c11d61f88d128fd2
#
_cell.length_a   1.000
_cell.length_b   1.000
_cell.length_c   1.000
_cell.angle_alpha   90.00
_cell.angle_beta   90.00
_cell.angle_gamma   90.00
#
_symmetry.space_group_name_H-M   'P 1'
#
loop_
_entity.id
_entity.type
_entity.pdbx_description
1 polymer ?
#
loop_
_entity_poly.entity_id
_entity_poly.type
_entity_poly.pdbx_seq_one_letter_code
_entity_poly.pdbx_strand_id
1 'polypeptide(L)'
;MTGEPLRVVDHVGCHYAKMFHSKGIGGAEFPYVLAGLVEAWGGKSIDYPERRHCCGFGFRNYIVKADRGYSLTHSRIKFESMYPFKPDLILTNCPGCNTFMDRWQYVIAETEGKTYEETPGYGIPVFTFEELTALVLGYDPWEIGLQMHQVPVEPLLEKMGIDFDPAGRYYAPDGTFLGKPEKPSFQKIE
;
A
#
# COMPACT_ATOMS: atom_id res chain seq x y z
N MET A 1 -17.19 -0.08 -11.85
CA MET A 1 -17.11 0.54 -10.51
C MET A 1 -18.43 1.28 -10.28
N THR A 2 -19.18 0.86 -9.28
CA THR A 2 -20.57 1.32 -9.02
C THR A 2 -20.63 2.37 -7.90
N GLY A 3 -19.63 3.22 -7.75
CA GLY A 3 -19.57 4.15 -6.64
C GLY A 3 -18.69 5.37 -6.90
N GLU A 4 -18.43 6.13 -5.86
CA GLU A 4 -17.48 7.24 -5.90
C GLU A 4 -16.06 6.75 -6.29
N PRO A 5 -15.26 7.55 -7.00
CA PRO A 5 -13.90 7.17 -7.35
C PRO A 5 -13.05 6.95 -6.11
N LEU A 6 -12.18 5.94 -6.15
CA LEU A 6 -11.22 5.67 -5.07
C LEU A 6 -10.36 6.92 -4.82
N ARG A 7 -10.23 7.28 -3.56
CA ARG A 7 -9.40 8.39 -3.08
C ARG A 7 -8.00 7.86 -2.78
N VAL A 8 -7.04 8.15 -3.63
CA VAL A 8 -5.70 7.57 -3.57
C VAL A 8 -4.67 8.66 -3.26
N VAL A 9 -3.89 8.46 -2.20
CA VAL A 9 -2.65 9.20 -1.98
C VAL A 9 -1.48 8.39 -2.55
N ASP A 10 -0.52 9.06 -3.14
CA ASP A 10 0.64 8.38 -3.69
C ASP A 10 1.92 8.65 -2.92
N HIS A 11 2.82 7.69 -2.94
CA HIS A 11 4.18 7.80 -2.44
C HIS A 11 5.17 7.28 -3.47
N VAL A 12 5.75 8.18 -4.24
CA VAL A 12 6.84 7.84 -5.15
C VAL A 12 8.11 7.58 -4.35
N GLY A 13 8.68 6.39 -4.49
CA GLY A 13 9.92 6.01 -3.81
C GLY A 13 11.04 7.01 -4.07
N CYS A 14 11.71 7.46 -3.01
CA CYS A 14 12.70 8.53 -3.09
C CYS A 14 13.89 8.18 -4.01
N HIS A 15 14.32 6.91 -4.04
CA HIS A 15 15.36 6.47 -4.96
C HIS A 15 14.91 6.59 -6.42
N TYR A 16 13.68 6.16 -6.72
CA TYR A 16 13.12 6.31 -8.07
C TYR A 16 13.05 7.77 -8.48
N ALA A 17 12.50 8.63 -7.63
CA ALA A 17 12.37 10.06 -7.92
C ALA A 17 13.73 10.73 -8.18
N LYS A 18 14.76 10.40 -7.39
CA LYS A 18 16.11 10.95 -7.54
C LYS A 18 16.85 10.42 -8.77
N MET A 19 16.72 9.14 -9.08
CA MET A 19 17.44 8.51 -10.20
C MET A 19 16.80 8.81 -11.55
N PHE A 20 15.48 8.98 -11.61
CA PHE A 20 14.72 9.09 -12.85
C PHE A 20 14.03 10.43 -13.06
N HIS A 21 14.38 11.46 -12.30
CA HIS A 21 13.75 12.78 -12.40
C HIS A 21 13.78 13.38 -13.81
N SER A 22 14.77 13.04 -14.63
CA SER A 22 14.88 13.48 -16.04
C SER A 22 14.04 12.66 -17.02
N LYS A 23 13.31 11.64 -16.56
CA LYS A 23 12.55 10.70 -17.40
C LYS A 23 11.05 10.98 -17.45
N GLY A 24 10.64 12.22 -17.21
CA GLY A 24 9.24 12.62 -17.37
C GLY A 24 8.33 12.28 -16.19
N ILE A 25 8.88 12.06 -15.00
CA ILE A 25 8.11 11.76 -13.78
C ILE A 25 7.65 13.01 -13.01
N GLY A 26 7.83 14.21 -13.57
CA GLY A 26 7.51 15.47 -12.89
C GLY A 26 8.64 16.06 -12.06
N GLY A 27 9.85 15.46 -12.13
CA GLY A 27 11.01 15.86 -11.33
C GLY A 27 11.06 15.19 -9.96
N ALA A 28 12.20 15.35 -9.27
CA ALA A 28 12.43 14.71 -7.97
C ALA A 28 11.56 15.29 -6.85
N GLU A 29 11.22 16.57 -6.95
CA GLU A 29 10.46 17.27 -5.90
C GLU A 29 8.95 17.08 -6.04
N PHE A 30 8.43 17.02 -7.26
CA PHE A 30 7.00 16.89 -7.54
C PHE A 30 6.72 15.77 -8.56
N PRO A 31 7.05 14.50 -8.24
CA PRO A 31 6.74 13.40 -9.13
C PRO A 31 5.22 13.20 -9.22
N TYR A 32 4.70 13.13 -10.45
CA TYR A 32 3.25 12.97 -10.70
C TYR A 32 2.89 11.64 -11.37
N VAL A 33 3.86 10.79 -11.62
CA VAL A 33 3.64 9.56 -12.39
C VAL A 33 2.55 8.65 -11.79
N LEU A 34 2.55 8.45 -10.48
CA LEU A 34 1.54 7.63 -9.82
C LEU A 34 0.18 8.34 -9.79
N ALA A 35 0.15 9.65 -9.55
CA ALA A 35 -1.06 10.45 -9.62
C ALA A 35 -1.73 10.34 -11.00
N GLY A 36 -0.95 10.48 -12.07
CA GLY A 36 -1.44 10.33 -13.43
C GLY A 36 -1.98 8.93 -13.74
N LEU A 37 -1.35 7.88 -13.20
CA LEU A 37 -1.87 6.51 -13.32
C LEU A 37 -3.20 6.35 -12.58
N VAL A 38 -3.31 6.85 -11.36
CA VAL A 38 -4.56 6.81 -10.58
C VAL A 38 -5.71 7.44 -11.36
N GLU A 39 -5.48 8.60 -11.93
CA GLU A 39 -6.50 9.30 -12.73
C GLU A 39 -6.85 8.55 -14.03
N ALA A 40 -5.85 7.95 -14.69
CA ALA A 40 -6.08 7.14 -15.88
C ALA A 40 -6.94 5.88 -15.58
N TRP A 41 -6.85 5.34 -14.36
CA TRP A 41 -7.70 4.21 -13.92
C TRP A 41 -9.07 4.65 -13.37
N GLY A 42 -9.39 5.94 -13.40
CA GLY A 42 -10.67 6.48 -12.91
C GLY A 42 -10.72 6.71 -11.40
N GLY A 43 -9.59 6.68 -10.71
CA GLY A 43 -9.46 7.09 -9.33
C GLY A 43 -9.30 8.59 -9.19
N LYS A 44 -9.27 9.07 -7.96
CA LYS A 44 -9.00 10.47 -7.60
C LYS A 44 -7.67 10.55 -6.86
N SER A 45 -6.68 11.16 -7.46
CA SER A 45 -5.41 11.47 -6.79
C SER A 45 -5.62 12.58 -5.76
N ILE A 46 -5.14 12.36 -4.55
CA ILE A 46 -5.24 13.30 -3.41
C ILE A 46 -3.85 13.77 -3.06
N ASP A 47 -3.64 15.07 -3.12
CA ASP A 47 -2.42 15.68 -2.63
C ASP A 47 -2.47 15.88 -1.10
N TYR A 48 -1.31 15.81 -0.43
CA TYR A 48 -1.19 15.97 1.01
C TYR A 48 0.18 16.59 1.38
N PRO A 49 0.28 17.31 2.51
CA PRO A 49 1.45 18.14 2.82
C PRO A 49 2.78 17.38 2.80
N GLU A 50 2.83 16.21 3.43
CA GLU A 50 4.06 15.41 3.58
C GLU A 50 4.22 14.34 2.48
N ARG A 51 3.69 14.59 1.27
CA ARG A 51 3.80 13.68 0.13
C ARG A 51 5.26 13.32 -0.17
N ARG A 52 6.18 14.25 -0.01
CA ARG A 52 7.63 14.10 -0.25
C ARG A 52 8.39 13.54 0.94
N HIS A 53 7.77 13.48 2.10
CA HIS A 53 8.40 12.97 3.32
C HIS A 53 8.78 11.50 3.16
N CYS A 54 9.95 11.11 3.71
CA CYS A 54 10.42 9.73 3.65
C CYS A 54 9.44 8.78 4.36
N CYS A 55 9.23 7.57 3.80
CA CYS A 55 8.44 6.54 4.48
C CYS A 55 9.12 5.95 5.72
N GLY A 56 10.40 6.24 5.94
CA GLY A 56 11.19 5.70 7.05
C GLY A 56 12.03 4.46 6.70
N PHE A 57 11.76 3.76 5.60
CA PHE A 57 12.45 2.52 5.24
C PHE A 57 13.97 2.66 5.16
N GLY A 58 14.47 3.75 4.57
CA GLY A 58 15.92 3.98 4.43
C GLY A 58 16.67 4.09 5.76
N PHE A 59 15.99 4.48 6.82
CA PHE A 59 16.59 4.62 8.16
C PHE A 59 16.62 3.31 8.95
N ARG A 60 15.92 2.28 8.50
CA ARG A 60 15.85 0.98 9.15
C ARG A 60 17.22 0.34 9.37
N ASN A 61 18.12 0.49 8.42
CA ASN A 61 19.45 -0.13 8.47
C ASN A 61 20.47 0.68 9.29
N TYR A 62 20.27 1.98 9.43
CA TYR A 62 21.13 2.83 10.26
C TYR A 62 20.93 2.61 11.76
N ILE A 63 19.83 1.95 12.14
CA ILE A 63 19.33 1.90 13.51
C ILE A 63 19.34 0.45 14.01
N VAL A 64 20.31 -0.33 13.60
CA VAL A 64 20.39 -1.78 13.91
C VAL A 64 20.48 -2.07 15.42
N LYS A 65 20.70 -1.09 16.27
CA LYS A 65 20.90 -1.37 17.69
C LYS A 65 20.09 -0.59 18.71
N ALA A 66 19.54 0.55 18.41
CA ALA A 66 19.02 1.36 19.51
C ALA A 66 17.60 1.85 19.33
N ASP A 67 17.18 2.31 18.15
CA ASP A 67 15.94 3.03 18.17
C ASP A 67 15.21 2.98 16.82
N ARG A 68 14.23 2.08 16.72
CA ARG A 68 13.21 2.15 15.67
C ARG A 68 12.47 3.49 15.69
N GLY A 69 12.61 4.26 16.77
CA GLY A 69 11.95 5.54 17.02
C GLY A 69 12.15 6.55 15.90
N TYR A 70 13.36 6.70 15.36
CA TYR A 70 13.61 7.61 14.26
C TYR A 70 12.85 7.23 12.98
N SER A 71 12.89 5.95 12.63
CA SER A 71 12.15 5.42 11.48
C SER A 71 10.64 5.53 11.68
N LEU A 72 10.15 5.20 12.87
CA LEU A 72 8.73 5.34 13.25
C LEU A 72 8.28 6.80 13.21
N THR A 73 9.10 7.74 13.66
CA THR A 73 8.79 9.18 13.62
C THR A 73 8.54 9.66 12.21
N HIS A 74 9.38 9.27 11.24
CA HIS A 74 9.18 9.62 9.84
C HIS A 74 7.89 9.04 9.27
N SER A 75 7.62 7.77 9.55
CA SER A 75 6.37 7.14 9.11
C SER A 75 5.16 7.80 9.74
N ARG A 76 5.20 8.10 11.03
CA ARG A 76 4.13 8.78 11.77
C ARG A 76 3.79 10.13 11.15
N ILE A 77 4.77 11.01 10.95
CA ILE A 77 4.58 12.32 10.33
C ILE A 77 3.85 12.16 8.98
N LYS A 78 4.24 11.17 8.20
CA LYS A 78 3.63 10.90 6.91
C LYS A 78 2.17 10.47 7.03
N PHE A 79 1.87 9.49 7.89
CA PHE A 79 0.49 9.01 8.08
C PHE A 79 -0.43 10.09 8.65
N GLU A 80 0.03 10.83 9.66
CA GLU A 80 -0.72 11.93 10.26
C GLU A 80 -1.04 13.04 9.24
N SER A 81 -0.15 13.27 8.28
CA SER A 81 -0.40 14.24 7.20
C SER A 81 -1.42 13.78 6.17
N MET A 82 -1.62 12.47 6.01
CA MET A 82 -2.63 11.88 5.12
C MET A 82 -4.02 11.84 5.74
N TYR A 83 -4.10 11.68 7.06
CA TYR A 83 -5.34 11.44 7.79
C TYR A 83 -6.47 12.42 7.49
N PRO A 84 -6.25 13.76 7.46
CA PRO A 84 -7.32 14.72 7.19
C PRO A 84 -8.01 14.53 5.84
N PHE A 85 -7.32 13.89 4.91
CA PHE A 85 -7.79 13.68 3.55
C PHE A 85 -8.57 12.38 3.37
N LYS A 86 -8.61 11.50 4.37
CA LYS A 86 -9.35 10.22 4.38
C LYS A 86 -9.15 9.44 3.08
N PRO A 87 -7.91 9.06 2.74
CA PRO A 87 -7.67 8.24 1.55
C PRO A 87 -8.18 6.82 1.75
N ASP A 88 -8.57 6.18 0.66
CA ASP A 88 -8.94 4.77 0.63
C ASP A 88 -7.71 3.86 0.45
N LEU A 89 -6.63 4.41 -0.15
CA LEU A 89 -5.45 3.66 -0.55
C LEU A 89 -4.21 4.55 -0.57
N ILE A 90 -3.09 3.98 -0.16
CA ILE A 90 -1.75 4.53 -0.39
C ILE A 90 -1.12 3.75 -1.56
N LEU A 91 -0.79 4.42 -2.64
CA LEU A 91 -0.15 3.82 -3.82
C LEU A 91 1.34 4.12 -3.84
N THR A 92 2.16 3.11 -4.07
CA THR A 92 3.62 3.27 -4.17
C THR A 92 4.22 2.46 -5.33
N ASN A 93 5.40 2.86 -5.79
CA ASN A 93 6.19 2.14 -6.79
C ASN A 93 7.48 1.53 -6.21
N CYS A 94 7.60 1.48 -4.91
CA CYS A 94 8.79 1.00 -4.24
C CYS A 94 8.44 -0.15 -3.29
N PRO A 95 8.91 -1.38 -3.52
CA PRO A 95 8.58 -2.54 -2.68
C PRO A 95 9.02 -2.35 -1.22
N GLY A 96 10.15 -1.66 -0.98
CA GLY A 96 10.58 -1.33 0.37
C GLY A 96 9.64 -0.36 1.07
N CYS A 97 9.13 0.66 0.36
CA CYS A 97 8.13 1.58 0.90
C CYS A 97 6.80 0.87 1.13
N ASN A 98 6.38 0.00 0.21
CA ASN A 98 5.16 -0.78 0.33
C ASN A 98 5.16 -1.60 1.62
N THR A 99 6.09 -2.54 1.74
CA THR A 99 6.22 -3.41 2.92
C THR A 99 6.35 -2.61 4.22
N PHE A 100 7.08 -1.49 4.17
CA PHE A 100 7.34 -0.70 5.35
C PHE A 100 6.11 0.09 5.80
N MET A 101 5.43 0.76 4.87
CA MET A 101 4.24 1.55 5.19
C MET A 101 3.06 0.66 5.56
N ASP A 102 2.90 -0.49 4.94
CA ASP A 102 1.91 -1.49 5.32
C ASP A 102 2.13 -1.95 6.77
N ARG A 103 3.33 -2.42 7.10
CA ARG A 103 3.64 -2.95 8.43
C ARG A 103 3.72 -1.88 9.53
N TRP A 104 4.25 -0.68 9.22
CA TRP A 104 4.51 0.33 10.24
C TRP A 104 3.25 0.96 10.81
N GLN A 105 2.15 0.95 10.10
CA GLN A 105 0.86 1.35 10.66
C GLN A 105 0.54 0.52 11.90
N TYR A 106 0.66 -0.80 11.80
CA TYR A 106 0.48 -1.70 12.93
C TYR A 106 1.51 -1.44 14.05
N VAL A 107 2.80 -1.36 13.72
CA VAL A 107 3.87 -1.17 14.71
C VAL A 107 3.72 0.16 15.47
N ILE A 108 3.31 1.23 14.80
CA ILE A 108 3.08 2.53 15.46
C ILE A 108 1.89 2.43 16.42
N ALA A 109 0.78 1.87 16.00
CA ALA A 109 -0.39 1.69 16.86
C ALA A 109 -0.03 0.84 18.10
N GLU A 110 0.67 -0.28 17.90
CA GLU A 110 1.13 -1.16 19.00
C GLU A 110 2.05 -0.41 19.97
N THR A 111 2.96 0.43 19.51
CA THR A 111 3.83 1.24 20.39
C THR A 111 3.06 2.23 21.25
N GLU A 112 1.84 2.58 20.86
CA GLU A 112 0.92 3.43 21.62
C GLU A 112 -0.06 2.63 22.49
N GLY A 113 0.04 1.30 22.49
CA GLY A 113 -0.89 0.44 23.18
C GLY A 113 -2.30 0.45 22.59
N LYS A 114 -2.41 0.69 21.28
CA LYS A 114 -3.65 0.79 20.51
C LYS A 114 -3.64 -0.18 19.34
N THR A 115 -4.81 -0.44 18.80
CA THR A 115 -4.95 -1.03 17.46
C THR A 115 -4.94 0.08 16.39
N TYR A 116 -4.76 -0.28 15.12
CA TYR A 116 -4.82 0.74 14.05
C TYR A 116 -6.24 1.26 13.84
N GLU A 117 -7.29 0.51 14.18
CA GLU A 117 -8.69 0.98 14.17
C GLU A 117 -8.92 2.10 15.18
N GLU A 118 -8.19 2.07 16.30
CA GLU A 118 -8.28 3.08 17.36
C GLU A 118 -7.36 4.30 17.09
N THR A 119 -6.49 4.19 16.07
CA THR A 119 -5.51 5.23 15.76
C THR A 119 -5.92 5.95 14.48
N PRO A 120 -6.45 7.19 14.57
CA PRO A 120 -6.88 7.94 13.39
C PRO A 120 -5.77 8.07 12.35
N GLY A 121 -6.08 7.75 11.09
CA GLY A 121 -5.15 7.83 9.97
C GLY A 121 -4.31 6.59 9.72
N TYR A 122 -4.55 5.54 10.48
CA TYR A 122 -3.95 4.22 10.28
C TYR A 122 -5.00 3.23 9.78
N GLY A 123 -4.55 2.08 9.30
CA GLY A 123 -5.45 1.11 8.69
C GLY A 123 -5.76 1.43 7.22
N ILE A 124 -4.92 2.21 6.55
CA ILE A 124 -5.05 2.52 5.13
C ILE A 124 -4.27 1.46 4.34
N PRO A 125 -4.91 0.66 3.48
CA PRO A 125 -4.21 -0.29 2.62
C PRO A 125 -3.09 0.37 1.81
N VAL A 126 -1.98 -0.34 1.63
CA VAL A 126 -0.82 0.15 0.88
C VAL A 126 -0.57 -0.81 -0.27
N PHE A 127 -0.75 -0.36 -1.51
CA PHE A 127 -0.51 -1.18 -2.70
C PHE A 127 0.67 -0.65 -3.50
N THR A 128 1.35 -1.57 -4.16
CA THR A 128 2.20 -1.22 -5.28
C THR A 128 1.34 -0.85 -6.50
N PHE A 129 1.92 -0.11 -7.43
CA PHE A 129 1.19 0.23 -8.65
C PHE A 129 0.91 -1.01 -9.51
N GLU A 130 1.74 -2.05 -9.39
CA GLU A 130 1.55 -3.34 -10.06
C GLU A 130 0.31 -4.06 -9.52
N GLU A 131 0.12 -4.11 -8.20
CA GLU A 131 -1.04 -4.73 -7.56
C GLU A 131 -2.34 -4.03 -7.98
N LEU A 132 -2.36 -2.69 -7.90
CA LEU A 132 -3.55 -1.94 -8.32
C LEU A 132 -3.82 -2.08 -9.81
N THR A 133 -2.77 -2.07 -10.66
CA THR A 133 -2.92 -2.30 -12.10
C THR A 133 -3.52 -3.68 -12.38
N ALA A 134 -3.01 -4.71 -11.71
CA ALA A 134 -3.51 -6.07 -11.88
C ALA A 134 -4.99 -6.18 -11.50
N LEU A 135 -5.42 -5.56 -10.38
CA LEU A 135 -6.83 -5.51 -10.00
C LEU A 135 -7.70 -4.80 -11.05
N VAL A 136 -7.25 -3.66 -11.56
CA VAL A 136 -7.96 -2.92 -12.61
C VAL A 136 -8.09 -3.74 -13.90
N LEU A 137 -7.10 -4.59 -14.20
CA LEU A 137 -7.13 -5.53 -15.32
C LEU A 137 -7.94 -6.80 -15.05
N GLY A 138 -8.47 -6.98 -13.84
CA GLY A 138 -9.34 -8.10 -13.47
C GLY A 138 -8.62 -9.36 -13.00
N TYR A 139 -7.36 -9.24 -12.57
CA TYR A 139 -6.65 -10.36 -11.93
C TYR A 139 -7.26 -10.67 -10.55
N ASP A 140 -7.23 -11.93 -10.19
CA ASP A 140 -7.71 -12.41 -8.90
C ASP A 140 -6.81 -11.87 -7.76
N PRO A 141 -7.38 -11.28 -6.69
CA PRO A 141 -6.61 -10.75 -5.55
C PRO A 141 -5.64 -11.77 -4.93
N TRP A 142 -5.98 -13.05 -4.92
CA TRP A 142 -5.11 -14.12 -4.45
C TRP A 142 -3.89 -14.36 -5.34
N GLU A 143 -4.05 -14.27 -6.65
CA GLU A 143 -2.96 -14.47 -7.61
C GLU A 143 -1.89 -13.38 -7.48
N ILE A 144 -2.31 -12.18 -7.12
CA ILE A 144 -1.41 -11.03 -6.92
C ILE A 144 -0.92 -10.88 -5.49
N GLY A 145 -1.33 -11.76 -4.58
CA GLY A 145 -0.76 -11.85 -3.23
C GLY A 145 -1.37 -10.92 -2.19
N LEU A 146 -2.57 -10.36 -2.38
CA LEU A 146 -3.16 -9.38 -1.46
C LEU A 146 -3.43 -9.93 -0.05
N GLN A 147 -3.55 -11.24 0.11
CA GLN A 147 -3.63 -11.92 1.41
C GLN A 147 -2.36 -11.77 2.27
N MET A 148 -1.27 -11.23 1.72
CA MET A 148 0.00 -11.05 2.42
C MET A 148 0.13 -9.67 3.10
N HIS A 149 -0.81 -8.77 2.85
CA HIS A 149 -0.80 -7.44 3.47
C HIS A 149 -1.07 -7.52 4.97
N GLN A 150 -0.44 -6.62 5.74
CA GLN A 150 -0.65 -6.50 7.18
C GLN A 150 -1.89 -5.68 7.51
N VAL A 151 -2.12 -4.63 6.75
CA VAL A 151 -3.36 -3.85 6.82
C VAL A 151 -4.43 -4.57 6.01
N PRO A 152 -5.60 -4.84 6.59
CA PRO A 152 -6.71 -5.49 5.88
C PRO A 152 -7.06 -4.76 4.58
N VAL A 153 -7.13 -5.51 3.50
CA VAL A 153 -7.44 -4.99 2.16
C VAL A 153 -8.91 -5.15 1.79
N GLU A 154 -9.64 -5.96 2.56
CA GLU A 154 -11.03 -6.33 2.32
C GLU A 154 -11.96 -5.12 2.18
N PRO A 155 -11.90 -4.09 3.06
CA PRO A 155 -12.78 -2.93 2.93
C PRO A 155 -12.55 -2.14 1.63
N LEU A 156 -11.30 -2.11 1.14
CA LEU A 156 -10.97 -1.49 -0.14
C LEU A 156 -11.52 -2.30 -1.31
N LEU A 157 -11.32 -3.62 -1.28
CA LEU A 157 -11.79 -4.53 -2.33
C LEU A 157 -13.31 -4.54 -2.42
N GLU A 158 -14.02 -4.55 -1.28
CA GLU A 158 -15.47 -4.41 -1.22
C GLU A 158 -15.93 -3.10 -1.90
N LYS A 159 -15.26 -1.97 -1.61
CA LYS A 159 -15.54 -0.69 -2.27
C LYS A 159 -15.31 -0.74 -3.79
N MET A 160 -14.37 -1.56 -4.24
CA MET A 160 -14.13 -1.83 -5.67
C MET A 160 -15.13 -2.81 -6.28
N GLY A 161 -15.98 -3.44 -5.47
CA GLY A 161 -16.92 -4.48 -5.91
C GLY A 161 -16.25 -5.83 -6.13
N ILE A 162 -15.12 -6.08 -5.47
CA ILE A 162 -14.35 -7.33 -5.55
C ILE A 162 -14.60 -8.12 -4.28
N ASP A 163 -15.12 -9.34 -4.43
CA ASP A 163 -15.29 -10.27 -3.33
C ASP A 163 -13.94 -10.94 -3.01
N PHE A 164 -13.53 -10.87 -1.75
CA PHE A 164 -12.25 -11.38 -1.30
C PHE A 164 -12.31 -11.85 0.15
N ASP A 165 -12.01 -13.13 0.36
CA ASP A 165 -11.79 -13.70 1.69
C ASP A 165 -10.32 -14.16 1.80
N PRO A 166 -9.46 -13.49 2.58
CA PRO A 166 -8.06 -13.84 2.71
C PRO A 166 -7.84 -15.26 3.27
N ALA A 167 -8.80 -15.81 3.99
CA ALA A 167 -8.76 -17.18 4.54
C ALA A 167 -9.40 -18.22 3.61
N GLY A 168 -10.24 -17.79 2.69
CA GLY A 168 -11.15 -18.66 1.96
C GLY A 168 -10.52 -19.74 1.10
N ARG A 169 -9.29 -19.54 0.65
CA ARG A 169 -8.55 -20.57 -0.13
C ARG A 169 -7.74 -21.54 0.72
N TYR A 170 -7.58 -21.26 2.00
CA TYR A 170 -6.86 -22.15 2.93
C TYR A 170 -7.80 -23.06 3.70
N TYR A 171 -9.04 -22.65 3.88
CA TYR A 171 -10.02 -23.36 4.67
C TYR A 171 -11.34 -23.52 3.90
N ALA A 172 -11.92 -24.70 3.95
CA ALA A 172 -13.30 -24.91 3.53
C ALA A 172 -14.29 -24.23 4.51
N PRO A 173 -15.57 -24.00 4.12
CA PRO A 173 -16.58 -23.41 5.00
C PRO A 173 -16.77 -24.16 6.32
N ASP A 174 -16.45 -25.44 6.39
CA ASP A 174 -16.48 -26.27 7.58
C ASP A 174 -15.22 -26.15 8.47
N GLY A 175 -14.26 -25.29 8.09
CA GLY A 175 -13.00 -25.11 8.79
C GLY A 175 -11.90 -26.10 8.43
N THR A 176 -12.12 -26.99 7.46
CA THR A 176 -11.10 -27.95 7.00
C THR A 176 -9.99 -27.22 6.24
N PHE A 177 -8.74 -27.44 6.66
CA PHE A 177 -7.57 -26.88 5.97
C PHE A 177 -7.39 -27.52 4.59
N LEU A 178 -7.48 -26.72 3.54
CA LEU A 178 -7.39 -27.15 2.14
C LEU A 178 -5.94 -27.22 1.61
N GLY A 179 -4.97 -26.81 2.42
CA GLY A 179 -3.59 -26.68 1.99
C GLY A 179 -3.31 -25.36 1.25
N LYS A 180 -2.03 -25.13 0.97
CA LYS A 180 -1.64 -23.96 0.16
C LYS A 180 -2.09 -24.19 -1.28
N PRO A 181 -2.62 -23.16 -1.97
CA PRO A 181 -2.91 -23.27 -3.40
C PRO A 181 -1.65 -23.70 -4.15
N GLU A 182 -1.81 -24.57 -5.13
CA GLU A 182 -0.70 -24.90 -6.04
C GLU A 182 -0.19 -23.60 -6.67
N LYS A 183 1.13 -23.43 -6.68
CA LYS A 183 1.72 -22.29 -7.38
C LYS A 183 1.27 -22.36 -8.84
N PRO A 184 0.75 -21.26 -9.40
CA PRO A 184 0.43 -21.23 -10.82
C PRO A 184 1.67 -21.63 -11.59
N SER A 185 1.54 -22.62 -12.45
CA SER A 185 2.60 -23.00 -13.37
C SER A 185 2.79 -21.83 -14.33
N PHE A 186 3.88 -21.11 -14.19
CA PHE A 186 4.25 -20.12 -15.20
C PHE A 186 4.39 -20.86 -16.53
N GLN A 187 3.42 -20.68 -17.43
CA GLN A 187 3.60 -21.06 -18.82
C GLN A 187 4.78 -20.22 -19.33
N LYS A 188 5.87 -20.90 -19.72
CA LYS A 188 6.93 -20.22 -20.45
C LYS A 188 6.30 -19.62 -21.70
N ILE A 189 6.34 -18.30 -21.78
CA ILE A 189 6.05 -17.60 -23.03
C ILE A 189 7.21 -17.98 -23.95
N GLU A 190 6.94 -18.83 -24.96
CA GLU A 190 7.86 -19.12 -26.03
C GLU A 190 7.99 -17.94 -26.99
#